data_a0704e8fb109f4c9cd7cc17dbf0b612c
#
_entry.id   a0704e8fb109f4c9cd7cc17dbf0b612c
#
_cell.length_a   1.000
_cell.length_b   1.000
_cell.length_c   1.000
_cell.angle_alpha   90.00
_cell.angle_beta   90.00
_cell.angle_gamma   90.00
#
_symmetry.space_group_name_H-M   'P 1'
#
loop_
_entity.id
_entity.type
_entity.pdbx_description
1 polymer ?
#
loop_
_entity_poly.entity_id
_entity_poly.type
_entity_poly.pdbx_seq_one_letter_code
_entity_poly.pdbx_strand_id
1 'polypeptide(L)'
;LSIGRGDTDRGGAVSPVPPALPAGLEGRALNVLSIQSTVTYGRVGNRAAVPVLERLGHEVWPIDTVAFSNHPAHGGFRGRVVPAAEVAALVDGLDARGVLGRCDALLSGYLGDPATAAVVADAARRVRAANPGALYCCDPVIGEVGRGVYVRPGIPEAFRDELVPLSDVITPNPFELELLAGVAPATVESAHAAARALLRPGGPGLVVATGLRPAEAPGELAVLAATRGEAWVIRHPRRAVRVWGTGDAFAALFLGAYLGPRDLRGALEHAVAALDEVLALAEAEAADELPLVAAGDAIARPRTRYGAERLG
;
A
#
# COMPACT_ATOMS: atom_id res chain seq x y z
N LEU A 1 -9.05 52.58 43.75
CA LEU A 1 -9.71 51.41 43.15
C LEU A 1 -8.61 50.38 42.82
N SER A 2 -8.49 49.39 43.74
CA SER A 2 -7.58 48.25 43.65
C SER A 2 -8.19 47.21 42.75
N ILE A 3 -7.43 46.79 41.69
CA ILE A 3 -7.81 45.62 40.87
C ILE A 3 -6.84 44.51 41.21
N GLY A 4 -7.39 43.47 41.86
CA GLY A 4 -6.66 42.26 42.23
C GLY A 4 -6.18 41.50 40.98
N ARG A 5 -4.95 41.04 41.03
CA ARG A 5 -4.36 40.07 40.07
C ARG A 5 -4.89 38.67 40.45
N GLY A 6 -5.76 38.12 39.61
CA GLY A 6 -6.07 36.69 39.64
C GLY A 6 -5.01 35.92 38.89
N ASP A 7 -4.27 35.15 39.66
CA ASP A 7 -3.30 34.14 39.13
C ASP A 7 -4.13 32.94 38.67
N THR A 8 -4.23 32.75 37.36
CA THR A 8 -4.78 31.51 36.75
C THR A 8 -3.63 30.70 36.20
N ASP A 9 -3.04 29.89 37.07
CA ASP A 9 -2.20 28.75 36.65
C ASP A 9 -3.02 27.80 35.76
N ARG A 10 -2.95 27.99 34.44
CA ARG A 10 -3.43 27.02 33.47
C ARG A 10 -2.28 26.05 33.24
N GLY A 11 -2.28 24.96 34.00
CA GLY A 11 -1.49 23.81 33.74
C GLY A 11 -1.69 23.38 32.27
N GLY A 12 -0.72 23.69 31.42
CA GLY A 12 -0.67 23.25 30.04
C GLY A 12 -0.64 21.72 30.05
N ALA A 13 -1.71 21.10 29.57
CA ALA A 13 -1.69 19.68 29.27
C ALA A 13 -0.60 19.44 28.20
N VAL A 14 0.51 18.89 28.62
CA VAL A 14 1.53 18.39 27.71
C VAL A 14 0.86 17.31 26.87
N SER A 15 0.75 17.54 25.55
CA SER A 15 0.29 16.51 24.63
C SER A 15 1.12 15.26 24.84
N PRO A 16 0.50 14.07 24.97
CA PRO A 16 1.25 12.86 25.19
C PRO A 16 2.23 12.67 24.03
N VAL A 17 3.50 12.50 24.38
CA VAL A 17 4.56 12.12 23.44
C VAL A 17 4.05 10.87 22.70
N PRO A 18 4.03 10.85 21.35
CA PRO A 18 3.58 9.66 20.64
C PRO A 18 4.41 8.47 21.11
N PRO A 19 3.78 7.32 21.37
CA PRO A 19 4.48 6.16 21.87
C PRO A 19 5.57 5.73 20.88
N ALA A 20 6.74 5.35 21.38
CA ALA A 20 7.87 4.89 20.56
C ALA A 20 7.45 3.77 19.60
N LEU A 21 8.00 3.75 18.38
CA LEU A 21 7.77 2.70 17.38
C LEU A 21 8.14 1.31 17.91
N PRO A 22 7.57 0.21 17.35
CA PRO A 22 7.95 -1.15 17.73
C PRO A 22 9.46 -1.36 17.58
N ALA A 23 10.06 -2.17 18.46
CA ALA A 23 11.45 -2.58 18.33
C ALA A 23 11.66 -3.24 16.95
N GLY A 24 12.58 -2.68 16.13
CA GLY A 24 12.80 -3.06 14.73
C GLY A 24 12.31 -2.04 13.71
N LEU A 25 11.43 -1.08 14.09
CA LEU A 25 11.09 0.11 13.30
C LEU A 25 11.82 1.36 13.87
N GLU A 26 12.75 1.19 14.80
CA GLU A 26 13.60 2.26 15.31
C GLU A 26 14.63 2.65 14.24
N GLY A 27 14.22 3.53 13.35
CA GLY A 27 15.05 4.04 12.28
C GLY A 27 14.69 5.46 11.90
N ARG A 28 15.53 6.09 11.09
CA ARG A 28 15.25 7.37 10.45
C ARG A 28 13.89 7.31 9.74
N ALA A 29 13.04 8.33 9.91
CA ALA A 29 11.87 8.50 9.06
C ALA A 29 12.31 8.46 7.59
N LEU A 30 11.71 7.56 6.80
CA LEU A 30 12.01 7.37 5.39
C LEU A 30 11.00 8.15 4.55
N ASN A 31 11.42 8.62 3.38
CA ASN A 31 10.58 9.42 2.51
C ASN A 31 9.99 8.54 1.40
N VAL A 32 8.67 8.56 1.26
CA VAL A 32 7.93 7.79 0.26
C VAL A 32 7.23 8.72 -0.72
N LEU A 33 7.58 8.64 -2.00
CA LEU A 33 6.83 9.27 -3.08
C LEU A 33 5.64 8.34 -3.43
N SER A 34 4.41 8.80 -3.19
CA SER A 34 3.19 7.99 -3.41
C SER A 34 2.40 8.54 -4.58
N ILE A 35 2.36 7.81 -5.71
CA ILE A 35 1.64 8.21 -6.94
C ILE A 35 0.43 7.30 -7.11
N GLN A 36 -0.74 7.76 -6.65
CA GLN A 36 -1.97 6.97 -6.59
C GLN A 36 -3.22 7.85 -6.71
N SER A 37 -4.40 7.23 -6.69
CA SER A 37 -5.68 7.94 -6.65
C SER A 37 -5.90 8.68 -5.33
N THR A 38 -6.78 9.69 -5.37
CA THR A 38 -7.36 10.28 -4.15
C THR A 38 -8.88 10.42 -4.27
N VAL A 39 -9.56 10.33 -3.15
CA VAL A 39 -10.99 10.58 -3.02
C VAL A 39 -11.25 11.55 -1.86
N THR A 40 -12.30 12.37 -1.97
CA THR A 40 -12.68 13.26 -0.86
C THR A 40 -13.32 12.46 0.28
N TYR A 41 -14.30 11.61 -0.04
CA TYR A 41 -14.92 10.67 0.89
C TYR A 41 -14.43 9.27 0.60
N GLY A 42 -13.93 8.59 1.63
CA GLY A 42 -13.43 7.22 1.54
C GLY A 42 -11.93 7.09 1.83
N ARG A 43 -11.47 5.83 1.83
CA ARG A 43 -10.10 5.43 2.20
C ARG A 43 -9.49 4.53 1.13
N VAL A 44 -9.22 5.11 -0.05
CA VAL A 44 -8.55 4.43 -1.17
C VAL A 44 -7.36 5.27 -1.66
N GLY A 45 -6.42 4.64 -2.34
CA GLY A 45 -5.22 5.31 -2.86
C GLY A 45 -4.46 6.09 -1.80
N ASN A 46 -4.07 7.33 -2.09
CA ASN A 46 -3.38 8.21 -1.15
C ASN A 46 -4.17 8.47 0.14
N ARG A 47 -5.51 8.41 0.11
CA ARG A 47 -6.33 8.55 1.32
C ARG A 47 -6.23 7.34 2.26
N ALA A 48 -5.75 6.20 1.78
CA ALA A 48 -5.42 5.04 2.60
C ALA A 48 -3.91 4.97 2.87
N ALA A 49 -3.08 5.09 1.84
CA ALA A 49 -1.64 4.87 1.96
C ALA A 49 -0.93 5.94 2.82
N VAL A 50 -1.27 7.23 2.64
CA VAL A 50 -0.62 8.32 3.38
C VAL A 50 -0.77 8.16 4.89
N PRO A 51 -1.99 8.08 5.47
CA PRO A 51 -2.14 7.96 6.92
C PRO A 51 -1.53 6.67 7.49
N VAL A 52 -1.47 5.58 6.71
CA VAL A 52 -0.83 4.34 7.12
C VAL A 52 0.68 4.52 7.22
N LEU A 53 1.32 5.04 6.18
CA LEU A 53 2.77 5.25 6.15
C LEU A 53 3.22 6.29 7.19
N GLU A 54 2.48 7.39 7.34
CA GLU A 54 2.76 8.41 8.38
C GLU A 54 2.62 7.83 9.79
N ARG A 55 1.64 6.95 10.01
CA ARG A 55 1.47 6.26 11.30
C ARG A 55 2.62 5.29 11.59
N LEU A 56 3.25 4.73 10.57
CA LEU A 56 4.47 3.94 10.66
C LEU A 56 5.75 4.78 10.78
N GLY A 57 5.62 6.11 10.82
CA GLY A 57 6.76 7.04 11.04
C GLY A 57 7.49 7.46 9.78
N HIS A 58 6.90 7.30 8.60
CA HIS A 58 7.48 7.71 7.32
C HIS A 58 6.92 9.07 6.88
N GLU A 59 7.73 9.85 6.17
CA GLU A 59 7.30 11.07 5.48
C GLU A 59 6.76 10.69 4.10
N VAL A 60 5.59 11.21 3.72
CA VAL A 60 4.96 10.86 2.44
C VAL A 60 4.78 12.08 1.56
N TRP A 61 5.18 11.96 0.28
CA TRP A 61 4.97 12.97 -0.75
C TRP A 61 3.92 12.46 -1.73
N PRO A 62 2.63 12.80 -1.54
CA PRO A 62 1.56 12.29 -2.39
C PRO A 62 1.45 13.07 -3.69
N ILE A 63 1.30 12.34 -4.80
CA ILE A 63 0.86 12.85 -6.10
C ILE A 63 -0.40 12.10 -6.50
N ASP A 64 -1.47 12.83 -6.81
CA ASP A 64 -2.75 12.23 -7.13
C ASP A 64 -2.89 11.98 -8.64
N THR A 65 -3.30 10.76 -9.00
CA THR A 65 -3.60 10.37 -10.39
C THR A 65 -5.06 10.66 -10.78
N VAL A 66 -5.95 10.67 -9.79
CA VAL A 66 -7.33 11.10 -9.91
C VAL A 66 -7.75 11.87 -8.67
N ALA A 67 -8.71 12.78 -8.81
CA ALA A 67 -9.37 13.46 -7.70
C ALA A 67 -10.88 13.26 -7.83
N PHE A 68 -11.44 12.31 -7.07
CA PHE A 68 -12.86 11.98 -7.10
C PHE A 68 -13.55 12.35 -5.79
N SER A 69 -14.87 12.59 -5.85
CA SER A 69 -15.67 12.86 -4.64
C SER A 69 -15.72 11.67 -3.68
N ASN A 70 -15.74 10.45 -4.23
CA ASN A 70 -15.84 9.19 -3.49
C ASN A 70 -15.39 8.02 -4.38
N HIS A 71 -15.21 6.86 -3.77
CA HIS A 71 -14.94 5.64 -4.53
C HIS A 71 -16.12 5.31 -5.46
N PRO A 72 -15.88 4.94 -6.75
CA PRO A 72 -16.95 4.68 -7.71
C PRO A 72 -17.96 3.60 -7.29
N ALA A 73 -17.58 2.67 -6.44
CA ALA A 73 -18.46 1.61 -5.95
C ALA A 73 -19.58 2.10 -5.00
N HIS A 74 -19.53 3.34 -4.50
CA HIS A 74 -20.61 3.95 -3.74
C HIS A 74 -21.76 4.48 -4.62
N GLY A 75 -21.75 4.13 -5.89
CA GLY A 75 -22.71 4.64 -6.84
C GLY A 75 -22.25 5.84 -7.63
N GLY A 76 -22.56 6.69 -8.19
CA GLY A 76 -21.96 7.79 -8.97
C GLY A 76 -20.90 8.56 -8.21
N PHE A 77 -20.00 9.16 -8.93
CA PHE A 77 -18.97 10.04 -8.39
C PHE A 77 -18.79 11.27 -9.28
N ARG A 78 -18.15 12.31 -8.76
CA ARG A 78 -17.73 13.50 -9.49
C ARG A 78 -16.23 13.69 -9.33
N GLY A 79 -15.64 14.42 -10.25
CA GLY A 79 -14.21 14.71 -10.22
C GLY A 79 -13.55 14.46 -11.56
N ARG A 80 -12.22 14.35 -11.55
CA ARG A 80 -11.43 14.22 -12.78
C ARG A 80 -10.31 13.20 -12.62
N VAL A 81 -9.91 12.62 -13.73
CA VAL A 81 -8.59 12.03 -13.88
C VAL A 81 -7.60 13.17 -14.04
N VAL A 82 -6.49 13.14 -13.30
CA VAL A 82 -5.41 14.11 -13.43
C VAL A 82 -4.66 13.81 -14.72
N PRO A 83 -4.49 14.78 -15.63
CA PRO A 83 -3.70 14.58 -16.84
C PRO A 83 -2.28 14.12 -16.54
N ALA A 84 -1.76 13.16 -17.29
CA ALA A 84 -0.39 12.65 -17.10
C ALA A 84 0.67 13.77 -17.11
N ALA A 85 0.46 14.82 -17.90
CA ALA A 85 1.34 16.00 -17.94
C ALA A 85 1.35 16.79 -16.61
N GLU A 86 0.23 16.86 -15.88
CA GLU A 86 0.18 17.48 -14.55
C GLU A 86 0.94 16.63 -13.52
N VAL A 87 0.77 15.30 -13.57
CA VAL A 87 1.53 14.36 -12.72
C VAL A 87 3.04 14.51 -13.01
N ALA A 88 3.43 14.54 -14.28
CA ALA A 88 4.83 14.74 -14.69
C ALA A 88 5.40 16.07 -14.17
N ALA A 89 4.64 17.17 -14.29
CA ALA A 89 5.07 18.48 -13.82
C ALA A 89 5.35 18.52 -12.30
N LEU A 90 4.60 17.73 -11.49
CA LEU A 90 4.88 17.60 -10.07
C LEU A 90 6.18 16.84 -9.81
N VAL A 91 6.42 15.75 -10.55
CA VAL A 91 7.69 14.98 -10.48
C VAL A 91 8.86 15.88 -10.90
N ASP A 92 8.71 16.66 -12.00
CA ASP A 92 9.72 17.61 -12.46
C ASP A 92 10.02 18.69 -11.41
N GLY A 93 8.99 19.17 -10.70
CA GLY A 93 9.14 20.13 -9.61
C GLY A 93 9.94 19.57 -8.43
N LEU A 94 9.73 18.29 -8.07
CA LEU A 94 10.50 17.62 -7.03
C LEU A 94 11.97 17.41 -7.46
N ASP A 95 12.18 17.04 -8.71
CA ASP A 95 13.52 16.85 -9.28
C ASP A 95 14.28 18.19 -9.34
N ALA A 96 13.67 19.23 -9.87
CA ALA A 96 14.26 20.58 -9.92
C ALA A 96 14.61 21.12 -8.52
N ARG A 97 13.86 20.71 -7.49
CA ARG A 97 14.15 21.03 -6.10
C ARG A 97 15.30 20.19 -5.52
N GLY A 98 15.75 19.14 -6.21
CA GLY A 98 16.84 18.25 -5.79
C GLY A 98 16.45 17.31 -4.64
N VAL A 99 15.15 17.02 -4.44
CA VAL A 99 14.71 16.19 -3.31
C VAL A 99 14.61 14.69 -3.63
N LEU A 100 14.66 14.30 -4.92
CA LEU A 100 14.54 12.89 -5.31
C LEU A 100 15.62 12.01 -4.70
N GLY A 101 16.83 12.53 -4.45
CA GLY A 101 17.89 11.80 -3.76
C GLY A 101 17.59 11.48 -2.29
N ARG A 102 16.53 12.06 -1.72
CA ARG A 102 16.04 11.77 -0.37
C ARG A 102 14.86 10.81 -0.38
N CYS A 103 14.33 10.46 -1.55
CA CYS A 103 13.24 9.51 -1.70
C CYS A 103 13.77 8.09 -1.47
N ASP A 104 13.28 7.42 -0.44
CA ASP A 104 13.68 6.07 -0.05
C ASP A 104 12.79 4.99 -0.69
N ALA A 105 11.57 5.37 -1.10
CA ALA A 105 10.70 4.51 -1.90
C ALA A 105 9.72 5.29 -2.76
N LEU A 106 9.32 4.67 -3.89
CA LEU A 106 8.16 5.05 -4.67
C LEU A 106 7.08 3.98 -4.47
N LEU A 107 5.85 4.41 -4.21
CA LEU A 107 4.65 3.57 -4.17
C LEU A 107 3.70 4.02 -5.26
N SER A 108 3.32 3.15 -6.18
CA SER A 108 2.28 3.43 -7.17
C SER A 108 1.09 2.50 -7.02
N GLY A 109 -0.09 3.00 -7.37
CA GLY A 109 -1.34 2.24 -7.35
C GLY A 109 -2.22 2.58 -8.55
N TYR A 110 -3.50 2.92 -8.31
CA TYR A 110 -4.45 3.24 -9.38
C TYR A 110 -4.00 4.43 -10.24
N LEU A 111 -3.88 4.22 -11.55
CA LEU A 111 -3.31 5.21 -12.49
C LEU A 111 -4.32 6.20 -13.08
N GLY A 112 -5.58 5.80 -13.22
CA GLY A 112 -6.62 6.61 -13.84
C GLY A 112 -6.54 6.72 -15.37
N ASP A 113 -5.34 6.81 -15.93
CA ASP A 113 -5.07 6.90 -17.37
C ASP A 113 -3.81 6.08 -17.72
N PRO A 114 -3.78 5.36 -18.86
CA PRO A 114 -2.61 4.58 -19.27
C PRO A 114 -1.35 5.44 -19.50
N ALA A 115 -1.50 6.71 -19.93
CA ALA A 115 -0.35 7.60 -20.11
C ALA A 115 0.37 7.93 -18.79
N THR A 116 -0.30 7.80 -17.64
CA THR A 116 0.30 8.00 -16.33
C THR A 116 1.36 6.93 -16.03
N ALA A 117 1.27 5.73 -16.63
CA ALA A 117 2.27 4.67 -16.42
C ALA A 117 3.67 5.11 -16.85
N ALA A 118 3.80 5.75 -17.99
CA ALA A 118 5.11 6.27 -18.46
C ALA A 118 5.69 7.30 -17.48
N VAL A 119 4.84 8.13 -16.86
CA VAL A 119 5.27 9.11 -15.85
C VAL A 119 5.75 8.41 -14.58
N VAL A 120 5.02 7.39 -14.09
CA VAL A 120 5.44 6.59 -12.94
C VAL A 120 6.76 5.87 -13.23
N ALA A 121 6.90 5.28 -14.42
CA ALA A 121 8.14 4.63 -14.84
C ALA A 121 9.33 5.61 -14.89
N ASP A 122 9.12 6.82 -15.40
CA ASP A 122 10.14 7.88 -15.41
C ASP A 122 10.49 8.31 -13.98
N ALA A 123 9.50 8.57 -13.13
CA ALA A 123 9.72 8.89 -11.71
C ALA A 123 10.53 7.82 -10.98
N ALA A 124 10.21 6.53 -11.20
CA ALA A 124 10.95 5.42 -10.61
C ALA A 124 12.42 5.38 -11.06
N ARG A 125 12.68 5.64 -12.35
CA ARG A 125 14.06 5.70 -12.89
C ARG A 125 14.84 6.89 -12.30
N ARG A 126 14.21 8.08 -12.21
CA ARG A 126 14.84 9.29 -11.64
C ARG A 126 15.13 9.11 -10.15
N VAL A 127 14.17 8.59 -9.39
CA VAL A 127 14.37 8.29 -7.95
C VAL A 127 15.53 7.32 -7.78
N ARG A 128 15.57 6.21 -8.54
CA ARG A 128 16.65 5.22 -8.47
C ARG A 128 18.00 5.78 -8.95
N ALA A 129 18.02 6.66 -9.93
CA ALA A 129 19.25 7.34 -10.36
C ALA A 129 19.80 8.28 -9.26
N ALA A 130 18.91 8.99 -8.54
CA ALA A 130 19.28 9.91 -7.47
C ALA A 130 19.56 9.18 -6.12
N ASN A 131 18.85 8.07 -5.84
CA ASN A 131 19.05 7.20 -4.68
C ASN A 131 19.02 5.72 -5.11
N PRO A 132 20.18 5.09 -5.39
CA PRO A 132 20.23 3.68 -5.82
C PRO A 132 19.68 2.67 -4.81
N GLY A 133 19.54 3.07 -3.54
CA GLY A 133 18.93 2.23 -2.48
C GLY A 133 17.41 2.32 -2.41
N ALA A 134 16.78 3.22 -3.19
CA ALA A 134 15.35 3.41 -3.18
C ALA A 134 14.62 2.20 -3.78
N LEU A 135 13.47 1.83 -3.17
CA LEU A 135 12.58 0.79 -3.69
C LEU A 135 11.46 1.37 -4.54
N TYR A 136 11.06 0.63 -5.55
CA TYR A 136 9.78 0.85 -6.21
C TYR A 136 8.80 -0.29 -5.87
N CYS A 137 7.74 0.04 -5.13
CA CYS A 137 6.61 -0.81 -4.82
C CYS A 137 5.46 -0.48 -5.78
N CYS A 138 5.04 -1.43 -6.57
CA CYS A 138 3.94 -1.30 -7.53
C CYS A 138 2.75 -2.12 -7.03
N ASP A 139 1.66 -1.44 -6.68
CA ASP A 139 0.36 -2.07 -6.49
C ASP A 139 -0.37 -2.06 -7.85
N PRO A 140 -0.50 -3.22 -8.53
CA PRO A 140 -0.98 -3.27 -9.91
C PRO A 140 -2.51 -3.27 -9.97
N VAL A 141 -3.12 -2.14 -9.61
CA VAL A 141 -4.58 -1.98 -9.55
C VAL A 141 -5.20 -2.08 -10.94
N ILE A 142 -5.69 -3.27 -11.29
CA ILE A 142 -6.25 -3.60 -12.61
C ILE A 142 -7.69 -4.07 -12.50
N GLY A 143 -7.97 -4.97 -11.56
CA GLY A 143 -9.24 -5.65 -11.48
C GLY A 143 -9.37 -6.50 -10.23
N GLU A 144 -10.50 -7.20 -10.09
CA GLU A 144 -10.72 -8.13 -8.98
C GLU A 144 -11.58 -9.33 -9.40
N VAL A 145 -11.47 -10.42 -8.65
CA VAL A 145 -12.29 -11.62 -8.88
C VAL A 145 -13.77 -11.27 -8.79
N GLY A 146 -14.54 -11.66 -9.80
CA GLY A 146 -15.99 -11.44 -9.90
C GLY A 146 -16.40 -10.12 -10.55
N ARG A 147 -15.48 -9.12 -10.66
CA ARG A 147 -15.71 -7.87 -11.41
C ARG A 147 -14.92 -7.82 -12.73
N GLY A 148 -13.84 -8.58 -12.82
CA GLY A 148 -12.91 -8.48 -13.95
C GLY A 148 -12.11 -7.18 -13.94
N VAL A 149 -11.61 -6.79 -15.11
CA VAL A 149 -10.89 -5.52 -15.31
C VAL A 149 -11.84 -4.35 -15.15
N TYR A 150 -11.52 -3.38 -14.29
CA TYR A 150 -12.31 -2.16 -14.07
C TYR A 150 -11.57 -0.86 -14.40
N VAL A 151 -10.32 -0.97 -14.82
CA VAL A 151 -9.50 0.14 -15.28
C VAL A 151 -9.70 0.41 -16.78
N ARG A 152 -9.21 1.55 -17.26
CA ARG A 152 -9.29 1.90 -18.70
C ARG A 152 -8.42 0.93 -19.54
N PRO A 153 -8.83 0.69 -20.82
CA PRO A 153 -7.97 -0.02 -21.78
C PRO A 153 -6.57 0.57 -21.84
N GLY A 154 -5.56 -0.28 -21.97
CA GLY A 154 -4.15 0.09 -21.97
C GLY A 154 -3.48 0.10 -20.58
N ILE A 155 -4.25 0.20 -19.48
CA ILE A 155 -3.68 0.15 -18.14
C ILE A 155 -3.16 -1.25 -17.77
N PRO A 156 -3.87 -2.37 -18.05
CA PRO A 156 -3.33 -3.70 -17.79
C PRO A 156 -2.01 -3.97 -18.51
N GLU A 157 -1.93 -3.55 -19.77
CA GLU A 157 -0.73 -3.68 -20.60
C GLU A 157 0.41 -2.84 -20.02
N ALA A 158 0.15 -1.60 -19.62
CA ALA A 158 1.13 -0.70 -19.02
C ALA A 158 1.70 -1.26 -17.70
N PHE A 159 0.85 -1.85 -16.85
CA PHE A 159 1.35 -2.56 -15.66
C PHE A 159 2.24 -3.74 -16.04
N ARG A 160 1.76 -4.63 -16.94
CA ARG A 160 2.50 -5.84 -17.32
C ARG A 160 3.83 -5.55 -18.01
N ASP A 161 3.84 -4.57 -18.92
CA ASP A 161 4.96 -4.38 -19.86
C ASP A 161 5.95 -3.29 -19.39
N GLU A 162 5.51 -2.35 -18.51
CA GLU A 162 6.34 -1.23 -18.08
C GLU A 162 6.60 -1.23 -16.57
N LEU A 163 5.53 -1.25 -15.73
CA LEU A 163 5.68 -0.97 -14.30
C LEU A 163 6.14 -2.18 -13.49
N VAL A 164 5.54 -3.34 -13.72
CA VAL A 164 5.90 -4.59 -13.02
C VAL A 164 7.36 -4.99 -13.30
N PRO A 165 7.87 -4.94 -14.55
CA PRO A 165 9.28 -5.23 -14.80
C PRO A 165 10.26 -4.26 -14.14
N LEU A 166 9.84 -3.01 -13.91
CA LEU A 166 10.65 -1.98 -13.29
C LEU A 166 10.64 -2.03 -11.75
N SER A 167 9.62 -2.67 -11.17
CA SER A 167 9.40 -2.65 -9.72
C SER A 167 10.32 -3.62 -8.95
N ASP A 168 10.59 -3.29 -7.69
CA ASP A 168 11.28 -4.18 -6.75
C ASP A 168 10.28 -5.06 -6.00
N VAL A 169 9.09 -4.51 -5.71
CA VAL A 169 7.99 -5.16 -5.00
C VAL A 169 6.70 -4.98 -5.78
N ILE A 170 5.88 -6.02 -5.86
CA ILE A 170 4.50 -5.93 -6.37
C ILE A 170 3.52 -6.56 -5.36
N THR A 171 2.27 -6.03 -5.30
CA THR A 171 1.24 -6.45 -4.34
C THR A 171 -0.06 -6.92 -5.00
N PRO A 172 -0.02 -7.85 -6.00
CA PRO A 172 -1.20 -8.24 -6.76
C PRO A 172 -2.23 -8.98 -5.90
N ASN A 173 -3.51 -8.72 -6.17
CA ASN A 173 -4.59 -9.59 -5.75
C ASN A 173 -4.67 -10.87 -6.64
N PRO A 174 -5.55 -11.87 -6.36
CA PRO A 174 -5.58 -13.11 -7.13
C PRO A 174 -5.88 -12.92 -8.62
N PHE A 175 -6.76 -11.96 -8.95
CA PHE A 175 -7.09 -11.64 -10.35
C PHE A 175 -5.90 -11.04 -11.10
N GLU A 176 -5.22 -10.10 -10.46
CA GLU A 176 -4.04 -9.43 -11.00
C GLU A 176 -2.85 -10.39 -11.10
N LEU A 177 -2.66 -11.24 -10.10
CA LEU A 177 -1.62 -12.27 -10.14
C LEU A 177 -1.81 -13.23 -11.32
N GLU A 178 -3.06 -13.71 -11.55
CA GLU A 178 -3.40 -14.54 -12.70
C GLU A 178 -3.15 -13.81 -14.03
N LEU A 179 -3.61 -12.55 -14.13
CA LEU A 179 -3.44 -11.75 -15.34
C LEU A 179 -1.98 -11.51 -15.70
N LEU A 180 -1.14 -11.26 -14.70
CA LEU A 180 0.29 -10.95 -14.89
C LEU A 180 1.14 -12.20 -15.11
N ALA A 181 0.82 -13.31 -14.41
CA ALA A 181 1.60 -14.54 -14.46
C ALA A 181 1.08 -15.57 -15.46
N GLY A 182 -0.18 -15.48 -15.89
CA GLY A 182 -0.83 -16.48 -16.73
C GLY A 182 -1.15 -17.80 -16.00
N VAL A 183 -1.14 -17.80 -14.67
CA VAL A 183 -1.38 -18.97 -13.81
C VAL A 183 -2.44 -18.63 -12.76
N ALA A 184 -3.54 -19.38 -12.74
CA ALA A 184 -4.62 -19.17 -11.78
C ALA A 184 -4.21 -19.58 -10.34
N PRO A 185 -4.30 -18.66 -9.35
CA PRO A 185 -3.88 -18.93 -7.98
C PRO A 185 -5.01 -19.56 -7.14
N ALA A 186 -5.43 -20.78 -7.51
CA ALA A 186 -6.52 -21.49 -6.86
C ALA A 186 -6.14 -22.08 -5.49
N THR A 187 -4.87 -22.38 -5.27
CA THR A 187 -4.29 -22.87 -4.01
C THR A 187 -3.07 -22.06 -3.65
N VAL A 188 -2.53 -22.23 -2.45
CA VAL A 188 -1.27 -21.58 -2.05
C VAL A 188 -0.11 -22.01 -2.96
N GLU A 189 -0.07 -23.27 -3.35
CA GLU A 189 0.98 -23.81 -4.24
C GLU A 189 0.90 -23.20 -5.64
N SER A 190 -0.31 -23.09 -6.22
CA SER A 190 -0.48 -22.45 -7.53
C SER A 190 -0.23 -20.94 -7.47
N ALA A 191 -0.56 -20.28 -6.37
CA ALA A 191 -0.21 -18.88 -6.14
C ALA A 191 1.32 -18.69 -6.04
N HIS A 192 2.02 -19.61 -5.35
CA HIS A 192 3.48 -19.61 -5.30
C HIS A 192 4.08 -19.84 -6.69
N ALA A 193 3.55 -20.77 -7.49
CA ALA A 193 3.99 -20.98 -8.87
C ALA A 193 3.78 -19.74 -9.74
N ALA A 194 2.63 -19.05 -9.61
CA ALA A 194 2.34 -17.79 -10.28
C ALA A 194 3.33 -16.68 -9.86
N ALA A 195 3.60 -16.52 -8.56
CA ALA A 195 4.59 -15.56 -8.06
C ALA A 195 5.99 -15.87 -8.64
N ARG A 196 6.41 -17.13 -8.65
CA ARG A 196 7.69 -17.55 -9.22
C ARG A 196 7.82 -17.26 -10.72
N ALA A 197 6.74 -17.33 -11.47
CA ALA A 197 6.74 -16.98 -12.89
C ALA A 197 7.07 -15.48 -13.12
N LEU A 198 6.71 -14.61 -12.16
CA LEU A 198 7.02 -13.18 -12.21
C LEU A 198 8.43 -12.86 -11.68
N LEU A 199 8.97 -13.66 -10.76
CA LEU A 199 10.29 -13.49 -10.13
C LEU A 199 11.47 -13.90 -11.06
N ARG A 200 11.32 -13.68 -12.34
CA ARG A 200 12.38 -13.95 -13.37
C ARG A 200 13.36 -12.76 -13.47
N PRO A 201 14.53 -12.94 -14.10
CA PRO A 201 15.39 -11.80 -14.45
C PRO A 201 14.64 -10.76 -15.27
N GLY A 202 14.74 -9.48 -14.87
CA GLY A 202 13.97 -8.39 -15.49
C GLY A 202 12.52 -8.28 -14.99
N GLY A 203 12.14 -9.04 -13.97
CA GLY A 203 10.90 -8.89 -13.21
C GLY A 203 11.15 -8.36 -11.80
N PRO A 204 10.10 -8.27 -10.96
CA PRO A 204 10.22 -7.82 -9.59
C PRO A 204 11.12 -8.73 -8.74
N GLY A 205 11.69 -8.18 -7.68
CA GLY A 205 12.48 -8.93 -6.70
C GLY A 205 11.62 -9.66 -5.67
N LEU A 206 10.40 -9.15 -5.44
CA LEU A 206 9.47 -9.63 -4.42
C LEU A 206 8.03 -9.52 -4.93
N VAL A 207 7.27 -10.58 -4.79
CA VAL A 207 5.82 -10.65 -5.05
C VAL A 207 5.10 -10.90 -3.73
N VAL A 208 4.16 -10.02 -3.37
CA VAL A 208 3.30 -10.16 -2.19
C VAL A 208 1.86 -10.32 -2.67
N ALA A 209 1.45 -11.57 -2.92
CA ALA A 209 0.11 -11.88 -3.39
C ALA A 209 -0.89 -11.82 -2.23
N THR A 210 -1.89 -10.94 -2.35
CA THR A 210 -2.88 -10.66 -1.29
C THR A 210 -4.22 -11.33 -1.57
N GLY A 211 -5.05 -11.50 -0.53
CA GLY A 211 -6.45 -11.91 -0.69
C GLY A 211 -6.66 -13.26 -1.38
N LEU A 212 -5.68 -14.13 -1.33
CA LEU A 212 -5.79 -15.51 -1.84
C LEU A 212 -6.89 -16.24 -1.09
N ARG A 213 -7.65 -17.05 -1.81
CA ARG A 213 -8.76 -17.88 -1.26
C ARG A 213 -8.45 -19.34 -1.50
N PRO A 214 -7.66 -19.99 -0.64
CA PRO A 214 -7.29 -21.38 -0.84
C PRO A 214 -8.52 -22.27 -0.87
N ALA A 215 -8.65 -23.11 -1.89
CA ALA A 215 -9.80 -24.02 -2.03
C ALA A 215 -9.87 -25.01 -0.89
N GLU A 216 -8.73 -25.34 -0.30
CA GLU A 216 -8.58 -26.24 0.84
C GLU A 216 -9.05 -25.66 2.19
N ALA A 217 -9.22 -24.31 2.27
CA ALA A 217 -9.65 -23.62 3.49
C ALA A 217 -10.69 -22.51 3.18
N PRO A 218 -11.96 -22.85 2.88
CA PRO A 218 -12.96 -21.90 2.36
C PRO A 218 -13.29 -20.72 3.28
N GLY A 219 -12.99 -20.80 4.57
CA GLY A 219 -13.23 -19.73 5.57
C GLY A 219 -12.04 -18.80 5.78
N GLU A 220 -10.94 -19.04 5.12
CA GLU A 220 -9.69 -18.31 5.31
C GLU A 220 -9.31 -17.47 4.10
N LEU A 221 -8.45 -16.52 4.34
CA LEU A 221 -7.65 -15.83 3.34
C LEU A 221 -6.19 -16.19 3.57
N ALA A 222 -5.40 -16.11 2.49
CA ALA A 222 -3.96 -16.22 2.61
C ALA A 222 -3.27 -15.03 1.94
N VAL A 223 -2.10 -14.69 2.46
CA VAL A 223 -1.17 -13.73 1.88
C VAL A 223 0.17 -14.43 1.70
N LEU A 224 0.69 -14.41 0.49
CA LEU A 224 1.94 -15.04 0.10
C LEU A 224 2.97 -13.96 -0.22
N ALA A 225 4.15 -14.03 0.40
CA ALA A 225 5.30 -13.21 0.02
C ALA A 225 6.41 -14.12 -0.49
N ALA A 226 6.89 -13.89 -1.71
CA ALA A 226 7.88 -14.72 -2.36
C ALA A 226 8.99 -13.89 -3.02
N THR A 227 10.22 -14.31 -2.80
CA THR A 227 11.42 -13.91 -3.54
C THR A 227 11.94 -15.10 -4.36
N ARG A 228 13.09 -14.95 -5.03
CA ARG A 228 13.74 -16.11 -5.69
C ARG A 228 14.30 -17.13 -4.71
N GLY A 229 14.58 -16.75 -3.46
CA GLY A 229 15.28 -17.58 -2.47
C GLY A 229 14.39 -18.11 -1.33
N GLU A 230 13.26 -17.47 -1.10
CA GLU A 230 12.35 -17.85 -0.01
C GLU A 230 10.92 -17.46 -0.32
N ALA A 231 9.99 -18.14 0.33
CA ALA A 231 8.58 -17.80 0.30
C ALA A 231 7.94 -18.05 1.66
N TRP A 232 7.03 -17.13 2.03
CA TRP A 232 6.30 -17.15 3.28
C TRP A 232 4.81 -17.01 3.03
N VAL A 233 4.00 -17.70 3.80
CA VAL A 233 2.53 -17.62 3.72
C VAL A 233 1.96 -17.37 5.11
N ILE A 234 0.95 -16.51 5.18
CA ILE A 234 0.10 -16.35 6.37
C ILE A 234 -1.32 -16.71 5.96
N ARG A 235 -1.96 -17.55 6.75
CA ARG A 235 -3.40 -17.82 6.68
C ARG A 235 -4.08 -17.10 7.84
N HIS A 236 -5.22 -16.49 7.55
CA HIS A 236 -6.00 -15.78 8.56
C HIS A 236 -7.51 -15.87 8.25
N PRO A 237 -8.38 -15.75 9.27
CA PRO A 237 -9.83 -15.78 9.06
C PRO A 237 -10.29 -14.64 8.14
N ARG A 238 -11.27 -14.93 7.28
CA ARG A 238 -11.92 -13.91 6.46
C ARG A 238 -12.92 -13.12 7.31
N ARG A 239 -12.79 -11.77 7.32
CA ARG A 239 -13.73 -10.87 7.97
C ARG A 239 -15.01 -10.69 7.13
N ALA A 240 -16.15 -10.59 7.82
CA ALA A 240 -17.46 -10.38 7.20
C ALA A 240 -17.78 -8.88 7.01
N VAL A 241 -16.80 -8.11 6.53
CA VAL A 241 -16.92 -6.66 6.31
C VAL A 241 -16.75 -6.35 4.82
N ARG A 242 -17.43 -5.33 4.36
CA ARG A 242 -17.34 -4.85 2.98
C ARG A 242 -16.90 -3.39 2.98
N VAL A 243 -15.60 -3.17 2.86
CA VAL A 243 -14.96 -1.85 2.77
C VAL A 243 -14.02 -1.81 1.57
N TRP A 244 -13.69 -0.61 1.11
CA TRP A 244 -12.79 -0.38 -0.01
C TRP A 244 -11.41 0.08 0.47
N GLY A 245 -10.37 -0.07 -0.38
CA GLY A 245 -9.01 0.41 -0.08
C GLY A 245 -8.17 -0.54 0.77
N THR A 246 -8.61 -1.79 0.95
CA THR A 246 -7.83 -2.80 1.68
C THR A 246 -6.51 -3.13 0.99
N GLY A 247 -6.47 -3.14 -0.35
CA GLY A 247 -5.25 -3.30 -1.15
C GLY A 247 -4.29 -2.14 -0.93
N ASP A 248 -4.78 -0.89 -1.08
CA ASP A 248 -3.99 0.33 -0.87
C ASP A 248 -3.40 0.38 0.56
N ALA A 249 -4.23 0.07 1.56
CA ALA A 249 -3.79 0.02 2.95
C ALA A 249 -2.77 -1.10 3.20
N PHE A 250 -2.97 -2.29 2.61
CA PHE A 250 -2.03 -3.39 2.74
C PHE A 250 -0.68 -3.08 2.09
N ALA A 251 -0.68 -2.55 0.86
CA ALA A 251 0.55 -2.16 0.18
C ALA A 251 1.36 -1.14 1.00
N ALA A 252 0.67 -0.17 1.60
CA ALA A 252 1.30 0.82 2.48
C ALA A 252 1.81 0.21 3.79
N LEU A 253 1.04 -0.68 4.44
CA LEU A 253 1.46 -1.39 5.66
C LEU A 253 2.69 -2.24 5.41
N PHE A 254 2.65 -3.04 4.33
CA PHE A 254 3.76 -3.90 3.97
C PHE A 254 5.02 -3.09 3.62
N LEU A 255 4.88 -2.11 2.72
CA LEU A 255 6.01 -1.27 2.33
C LEU A 255 6.61 -0.55 3.53
N GLY A 256 5.80 0.09 4.36
CA GLY A 256 6.25 0.84 5.53
C GLY A 256 7.00 -0.06 6.53
N ALA A 257 6.50 -1.25 6.82
CA ALA A 257 7.18 -2.20 7.70
C ALA A 257 8.46 -2.79 7.07
N TYR A 258 8.49 -2.94 5.74
CA TYR A 258 9.62 -3.53 5.02
C TYR A 258 10.78 -2.56 4.78
N LEU A 259 10.48 -1.26 4.61
CA LEU A 259 11.46 -0.25 4.16
C LEU A 259 12.73 -0.16 5.03
N GLY A 260 12.60 -0.15 6.35
CA GLY A 260 13.74 -0.02 7.26
C GLY A 260 14.54 -1.33 7.37
N PRO A 261 13.97 -2.35 8.01
CA PRO A 261 14.70 -3.56 8.37
C PRO A 261 14.95 -4.52 7.20
N ARG A 262 14.19 -4.41 6.10
CA ARG A 262 14.21 -5.37 4.96
C ARG A 262 13.91 -6.81 5.40
N ASP A 263 13.19 -6.94 6.53
CA ASP A 263 12.73 -8.23 7.04
C ASP A 263 11.40 -8.61 6.39
N LEU A 264 11.46 -9.54 5.42
CA LEU A 264 10.30 -9.99 4.67
C LEU A 264 9.24 -10.62 5.56
N ARG A 265 9.67 -11.50 6.46
CA ARG A 265 8.77 -12.22 7.36
C ARG A 265 8.08 -11.26 8.32
N GLY A 266 8.85 -10.42 9.01
CA GLY A 266 8.31 -9.46 9.99
C GLY A 266 7.38 -8.44 9.33
N ALA A 267 7.72 -7.95 8.13
CA ALA A 267 6.86 -7.03 7.38
C ALA A 267 5.52 -7.68 6.97
N LEU A 268 5.55 -8.95 6.55
CA LEU A 268 4.35 -9.70 6.21
C LEU A 268 3.46 -9.93 7.45
N GLU A 269 4.05 -10.38 8.56
CA GLU A 269 3.36 -10.60 9.83
C GLU A 269 2.71 -9.30 10.34
N HIS A 270 3.45 -8.17 10.28
CA HIS A 270 2.93 -6.87 10.67
C HIS A 270 1.76 -6.41 9.79
N ALA A 271 1.92 -6.46 8.46
CA ALA A 271 0.92 -5.96 7.53
C ALA A 271 -0.41 -6.74 7.63
N VAL A 272 -0.35 -8.07 7.73
CA VAL A 272 -1.54 -8.92 7.89
C VAL A 272 -2.22 -8.65 9.22
N ALA A 273 -1.46 -8.59 10.32
CA ALA A 273 -2.02 -8.36 11.65
C ALA A 273 -2.65 -6.97 11.76
N ALA A 274 -1.98 -5.92 11.27
CA ALA A 274 -2.49 -4.55 11.32
C ALA A 274 -3.77 -4.39 10.48
N LEU A 275 -3.78 -4.93 9.25
CA LEU A 275 -4.98 -4.86 8.41
C LEU A 275 -6.15 -5.64 9.01
N ASP A 276 -5.90 -6.83 9.58
CA ASP A 276 -6.95 -7.61 10.23
C ASP A 276 -7.58 -6.85 11.41
N GLU A 277 -6.80 -6.16 12.24
CA GLU A 277 -7.32 -5.33 13.32
C GLU A 277 -8.10 -4.11 12.81
N VAL A 278 -7.66 -3.47 11.71
CA VAL A 278 -8.43 -2.40 11.04
C VAL A 278 -9.78 -2.93 10.57
N LEU A 279 -9.79 -4.12 9.95
CA LEU A 279 -11.01 -4.75 9.45
C LEU A 279 -11.92 -5.22 10.60
N ALA A 280 -11.35 -5.71 11.70
CA ALA A 280 -12.11 -6.06 12.91
C ALA A 280 -12.83 -4.84 13.50
N LEU A 281 -12.18 -3.68 13.52
CA LEU A 281 -12.79 -2.42 13.95
C LEU A 281 -13.90 -2.00 12.97
N ALA A 282 -13.64 -2.07 11.66
CA ALA A 282 -14.66 -1.77 10.65
C ALA A 282 -15.90 -2.67 10.77
N GLU A 283 -15.70 -3.96 11.06
CA GLU A 283 -16.77 -4.93 11.28
C GLU A 283 -17.57 -4.59 12.55
N ALA A 284 -16.89 -4.29 13.65
CA ALA A 284 -17.52 -3.95 14.92
C ALA A 284 -18.35 -2.64 14.86
N GLU A 285 -17.90 -1.67 14.07
CA GLU A 285 -18.57 -0.39 13.87
C GLU A 285 -19.59 -0.40 12.71
N ALA A 286 -19.73 -1.52 12.00
CA ALA A 286 -20.50 -1.62 10.74
C ALA A 286 -20.11 -0.48 9.76
N ALA A 287 -18.83 -0.17 9.69
CA ALA A 287 -18.31 0.92 8.89
C ALA A 287 -18.37 0.59 7.38
N ASP A 288 -18.62 1.60 6.57
CA ASP A 288 -18.59 1.53 5.09
C ASP A 288 -17.22 1.91 4.49
N GLU A 289 -16.31 2.43 5.34
CA GLU A 289 -14.95 2.81 4.99
C GLU A 289 -13.94 2.29 6.03
N LEU A 290 -12.67 2.20 5.66
CA LEU A 290 -11.61 1.79 6.58
C LEU A 290 -11.43 2.82 7.72
N PRO A 291 -11.57 2.46 9.00
CA PRO A 291 -11.44 3.38 10.13
C PRO A 291 -9.97 3.65 10.48
N LEU A 292 -9.14 4.06 9.50
CA LEU A 292 -7.69 4.18 9.64
C LEU A 292 -7.25 5.16 10.74
N VAL A 293 -8.05 6.20 11.01
CA VAL A 293 -7.75 7.17 12.07
C VAL A 293 -7.96 6.53 13.45
N ALA A 294 -9.10 5.86 13.65
CA ALA A 294 -9.40 5.17 14.90
C ALA A 294 -8.47 3.97 15.15
N ALA A 295 -8.07 3.28 14.08
CA ALA A 295 -7.17 2.13 14.13
C ALA A 295 -5.67 2.51 14.19
N GLY A 296 -5.32 3.77 14.47
CA GLY A 296 -3.92 4.21 14.43
C GLY A 296 -2.98 3.37 15.29
N ASP A 297 -3.41 2.91 16.46
CA ASP A 297 -2.57 2.05 17.31
C ASP A 297 -2.41 0.64 16.73
N ALA A 298 -3.44 0.09 16.10
CA ALA A 298 -3.38 -1.19 15.41
C ALA A 298 -2.43 -1.14 14.19
N ILE A 299 -2.44 -0.03 13.44
CA ILE A 299 -1.50 0.21 12.34
C ILE A 299 -0.06 0.19 12.83
N ALA A 300 0.25 0.93 13.90
CA ALA A 300 1.60 1.04 14.41
C ALA A 300 2.05 -0.21 15.18
N ARG A 301 1.15 -0.82 15.95
CA ARG A 301 1.46 -1.92 16.88
C ARG A 301 0.29 -2.89 16.99
N PRO A 302 0.07 -3.73 16.00
CA PRO A 302 -1.01 -4.71 16.06
C PRO A 302 -0.81 -5.65 17.24
N ARG A 303 -1.89 -5.96 17.95
CA ARG A 303 -1.90 -6.90 19.08
C ARG A 303 -2.05 -8.33 18.62
N THR A 304 -2.84 -8.53 17.55
CA THR A 304 -2.99 -9.82 16.87
C THR A 304 -1.64 -10.31 16.36
N ARG A 305 -1.44 -11.61 16.37
CA ARG A 305 -0.20 -12.22 15.86
C ARG A 305 -0.55 -13.34 14.90
N TYR A 306 -0.04 -13.24 13.69
CA TYR A 306 -0.06 -14.28 12.68
C TYR A 306 1.37 -14.69 12.38
N GLY A 307 1.69 -15.97 12.59
CA GLY A 307 3.00 -16.51 12.25
C GLY A 307 3.09 -16.83 10.77
N ALA A 308 4.10 -16.33 10.09
CA ALA A 308 4.37 -16.70 8.71
C ALA A 308 5.01 -18.11 8.64
N GLU A 309 4.45 -18.97 7.81
CA GLU A 309 4.97 -20.30 7.51
C GLU A 309 5.87 -20.22 6.28
N ARG A 310 7.05 -20.85 6.35
CA ARG A 310 7.94 -20.94 5.20
C ARG A 310 7.44 -22.00 4.23
N LEU A 311 7.32 -21.63 2.98
CA LEU A 311 7.05 -22.60 1.91
C LEU A 311 8.37 -23.23 1.45
N GLY A 312 8.33 -24.53 1.22
CA GLY A 312 9.48 -25.32 0.77
C GLY A 312 9.88 -25.08 -0.68
#